data_68bb094f7042a63731f09feb1331d827
#
_entry.id   68bb094f7042a63731f09feb1331d827
#
_cell.length_a   1.000
_cell.length_b   1.000
_cell.length_c   1.000
_cell.angle_alpha   90.00
_cell.angle_beta   90.00
_cell.angle_gamma   90.00
#
_symmetry.space_group_name_H-M   'P 1'
#
loop_
_entity.id
_entity.type
_entity.pdbx_description
1 polymer ?
#
loop_
_entity_poly.entity_id
_entity_poly.type
_entity_poly.pdbx_seq_one_letter_code
_entity_poly.pdbx_strand_id
1 'polypeptide(L)'
;MSARLLPAVIALLASVALAAGQEDKAAAARAMLERAVAAMRADEPKAIAAFNSGAEAFHQGDLYVFCARNNGRVDAHIDPAQIGRNILDVYDIDGVALGREIMGAARQGEFTAVEYMWPRPGTREPAQKVTFITRVAGHVCGVGYYR
;
A
#
# COMPACT_ATOMS: atom_id res chain seq x y z
N MET A 1 -43.57 19.70 25.63
CA MET A 1 -43.27 18.47 24.83
C MET A 1 -42.02 18.74 23.99
N SER A 2 -40.87 18.40 24.53
CA SER A 2 -39.58 18.57 23.83
C SER A 2 -39.15 17.24 23.23
N ALA A 3 -39.24 17.14 21.91
CA ALA A 3 -38.79 15.97 21.16
C ALA A 3 -37.25 15.95 21.13
N ARG A 4 -36.66 15.06 21.95
CA ARG A 4 -35.25 14.68 21.85
C ARG A 4 -35.08 13.60 20.80
N LEU A 5 -34.92 13.99 19.55
CA LEU A 5 -34.60 13.09 18.44
C LEU A 5 -33.37 13.64 17.68
N LEU A 6 -32.15 13.41 18.16
CA LEU A 6 -30.98 13.81 17.35
C LEU A 6 -29.60 13.20 17.68
N PRO A 7 -29.40 12.06 18.34
CA PRO A 7 -28.06 11.45 18.29
C PRO A 7 -27.90 10.36 17.20
N ALA A 8 -28.98 9.66 16.81
CA ALA A 8 -28.87 8.52 15.91
C ALA A 8 -28.57 8.88 14.46
N VAL A 9 -29.12 10.01 13.96
CA VAL A 9 -28.94 10.47 12.58
C VAL A 9 -27.51 10.99 12.35
N ILE A 10 -26.94 11.69 13.32
CA ILE A 10 -25.56 12.22 13.22
C ILE A 10 -24.53 11.09 13.21
N ALA A 11 -24.71 10.06 14.03
CA ALA A 11 -23.81 8.91 14.06
C ALA A 11 -23.83 8.09 12.75
N LEU A 12 -25.01 7.96 12.13
CA LEU A 12 -25.16 7.24 10.84
C LEU A 12 -24.48 8.00 9.69
N LEU A 13 -24.64 9.33 9.63
CA LEU A 13 -24.00 10.16 8.61
C LEU A 13 -22.48 10.17 8.73
N ALA A 14 -21.94 10.20 9.95
CA ALA A 14 -20.50 10.12 10.18
C ALA A 14 -19.91 8.77 9.74
N SER A 15 -20.62 7.67 9.98
CA SER A 15 -20.20 6.34 9.57
C SER A 15 -20.18 6.17 8.04
N VAL A 16 -21.15 6.71 7.34
CA VAL A 16 -21.22 6.70 5.87
C VAL A 16 -20.08 7.53 5.26
N ALA A 17 -19.81 8.72 5.79
CA ALA A 17 -18.73 9.58 5.30
C ALA A 17 -17.35 8.94 5.51
N LEU A 18 -17.13 8.26 6.64
CA LEU A 18 -15.88 7.56 6.91
C LEU A 18 -15.69 6.36 5.95
N ALA A 19 -16.72 5.59 5.69
CA ALA A 19 -16.69 4.48 4.75
C ALA A 19 -16.39 4.96 3.31
N ALA A 20 -17.03 6.03 2.85
CA ALA A 20 -16.78 6.65 1.55
C ALA A 20 -15.32 7.12 1.42
N GLY A 21 -14.76 7.76 2.46
CA GLY A 21 -13.35 8.17 2.47
C GLY A 21 -12.36 7.00 2.39
N GLN A 22 -12.69 5.85 2.96
CA GLN A 22 -11.87 4.63 2.84
C GLN A 22 -11.95 4.00 1.44
N GLU A 23 -13.13 4.00 0.82
CA GLU A 23 -13.32 3.54 -0.56
C GLU A 23 -12.53 4.40 -1.55
N ASP A 24 -12.50 5.72 -1.38
CA ASP A 24 -11.71 6.63 -2.19
C ASP A 24 -10.20 6.37 -2.07
N LYS A 25 -9.70 6.12 -0.86
CA LYS A 25 -8.30 5.76 -0.63
C LYS A 25 -7.94 4.41 -1.27
N ALA A 26 -8.81 3.42 -1.15
CA ALA A 26 -8.62 2.12 -1.77
C ALA A 26 -8.59 2.23 -3.29
N ALA A 27 -9.50 2.99 -3.89
CA ALA A 27 -9.54 3.23 -5.33
C ALA A 27 -8.27 3.94 -5.83
N ALA A 28 -7.78 4.94 -5.10
CA ALA A 28 -6.55 5.65 -5.42
C ALA A 28 -5.31 4.73 -5.36
N ALA A 29 -5.23 3.87 -4.36
CA ALA A 29 -4.16 2.88 -4.23
C ALA A 29 -4.18 1.87 -5.40
N ARG A 30 -5.34 1.35 -5.76
CA ARG A 30 -5.51 0.46 -6.92
C ARG A 30 -5.07 1.13 -8.22
N ALA A 31 -5.53 2.36 -8.47
CA ALA A 31 -5.19 3.11 -9.67
C ALA A 31 -3.68 3.36 -9.79
N MET A 32 -3.01 3.65 -8.68
CA MET A 32 -1.55 3.79 -8.65
C MET A 32 -0.85 2.45 -8.96
N LEU A 33 -1.33 1.34 -8.39
CA LEU A 33 -0.76 0.02 -8.67
C LEU A 33 -0.97 -0.40 -10.14
N GLU A 34 -2.12 -0.09 -10.74
CA GLU A 34 -2.36 -0.31 -12.17
C GLU A 34 -1.35 0.43 -13.04
N ARG A 35 -1.09 1.72 -12.73
CA ARG A 35 -0.04 2.49 -13.42
C ARG A 35 1.35 1.89 -13.22
N ALA A 36 1.66 1.45 -12.01
CA ALA A 36 2.93 0.81 -11.70
C ALA A 36 3.12 -0.49 -12.48
N VAL A 37 2.10 -1.33 -12.58
CA VAL A 37 2.12 -2.57 -13.38
C VAL A 37 2.37 -2.25 -14.85
N ALA A 38 1.69 -1.25 -15.41
CA ALA A 38 1.89 -0.83 -16.79
C ALA A 38 3.33 -0.34 -17.04
N ALA A 39 3.87 0.47 -16.10
CA ALA A 39 5.25 0.95 -16.18
C ALA A 39 6.28 -0.19 -16.10
N MET A 40 6.09 -1.14 -15.18
CA MET A 40 6.97 -2.31 -15.03
C MET A 40 6.98 -3.20 -16.29
N ARG A 41 5.85 -3.38 -16.93
CA ARG A 41 5.75 -4.14 -18.20
C ARG A 41 6.39 -3.42 -19.37
N ALA A 42 6.33 -2.10 -19.41
CA ALA A 42 6.88 -1.30 -20.50
C ALA A 42 8.40 -1.19 -20.42
N ASP A 43 8.95 -0.89 -19.25
CA ASP A 43 10.39 -0.71 -19.02
C ASP A 43 10.66 -0.81 -17.50
N GLU A 44 11.03 -2.00 -17.04
CA GLU A 44 11.24 -2.28 -15.63
C GLU A 44 12.31 -1.37 -14.99
N PRO A 45 13.54 -1.21 -15.52
CA PRO A 45 14.55 -0.35 -14.92
C PRO A 45 14.09 1.11 -14.80
N LYS A 46 13.40 1.62 -15.81
CA LYS A 46 12.86 2.98 -15.82
C LYS A 46 11.73 3.14 -14.77
N ALA A 47 10.86 2.14 -14.65
CA ALA A 47 9.80 2.12 -13.67
C ALA A 47 10.35 2.14 -12.24
N ILE A 48 11.31 1.26 -11.91
CA ILE A 48 11.97 1.22 -10.61
C ILE A 48 12.63 2.57 -10.27
N ALA A 49 13.33 3.18 -11.23
CA ALA A 49 13.92 4.51 -11.05
C ALA A 49 12.86 5.58 -10.75
N ALA A 50 11.72 5.56 -11.44
CA ALA A 50 10.61 6.48 -11.20
C ALA A 50 9.97 6.28 -9.81
N PHE A 51 9.80 5.04 -9.36
CA PHE A 51 9.29 4.74 -8.02
C PHE A 51 10.23 5.26 -6.94
N ASN A 52 11.53 5.05 -7.09
CA ASN A 52 12.55 5.48 -6.12
C ASN A 52 12.78 7.00 -6.11
N SER A 53 12.54 7.69 -7.21
CA SER A 53 12.64 9.16 -7.29
C SER A 53 11.43 9.88 -6.68
N GLY A 54 10.36 9.17 -6.33
CA GLY A 54 9.13 9.76 -5.83
C GLY A 54 8.35 10.53 -6.92
N ALA A 55 8.44 10.08 -8.18
CA ALA A 55 7.67 10.67 -9.26
C ALA A 55 6.18 10.73 -8.92
N GLU A 56 5.51 11.85 -9.20
CA GLU A 56 4.13 12.13 -8.77
C GLU A 56 3.13 11.03 -9.16
N ALA A 57 3.31 10.40 -10.32
CA ALA A 57 2.47 9.30 -10.75
C ALA A 57 2.50 8.09 -9.81
N PHE A 58 3.56 7.95 -8.99
CA PHE A 58 3.84 6.80 -8.14
C PHE A 58 4.07 7.14 -6.67
N HIS A 59 3.88 8.40 -6.30
CA HIS A 59 3.94 8.88 -4.92
C HIS A 59 2.99 10.07 -4.75
N GLN A 60 1.93 9.90 -3.98
CA GLN A 60 0.93 10.93 -3.68
C GLN A 60 0.51 10.83 -2.22
N GLY A 61 0.92 11.80 -1.40
CA GLY A 61 0.67 11.77 0.04
C GLY A 61 1.27 10.52 0.68
N ASP A 62 0.44 9.70 1.31
CA ASP A 62 0.83 8.43 1.94
C ASP A 62 0.88 7.24 0.96
N LEU A 63 0.45 7.43 -0.29
CA LEU A 63 0.49 6.41 -1.33
C LEU A 63 1.86 6.39 -2.01
N TYR A 64 2.48 5.24 -2.07
CA TYR A 64 3.71 5.01 -2.80
C TYR A 64 3.81 3.57 -3.30
N VAL A 65 4.58 3.38 -4.36
CA VAL A 65 4.88 2.05 -4.91
C VAL A 65 6.10 1.47 -4.21
N PHE A 66 6.01 0.20 -3.80
CA PHE A 66 7.18 -0.59 -3.47
C PHE A 66 7.23 -1.84 -4.34
N CYS A 67 8.42 -2.36 -4.59
CA CYS A 67 8.63 -3.61 -5.32
C CYS A 67 9.78 -4.40 -4.71
N ALA A 68 9.59 -5.70 -4.56
CA ALA A 68 10.64 -6.65 -4.21
C ALA A 68 10.75 -7.73 -5.29
N ARG A 69 11.96 -8.14 -5.63
CA ARG A 69 12.21 -9.25 -6.55
C ARG A 69 11.66 -10.56 -5.98
N ASN A 70 11.47 -11.54 -6.83
CA ASN A 70 11.03 -12.87 -6.41
C ASN A 70 11.95 -13.53 -5.36
N ASN A 71 13.22 -13.13 -5.27
CA ASN A 71 14.15 -13.57 -4.21
C ASN A 71 14.03 -12.77 -2.91
N GLY A 72 13.11 -11.80 -2.84
CA GLY A 72 12.85 -10.96 -1.66
C GLY A 72 13.62 -9.64 -1.61
N ARG A 73 14.60 -9.39 -2.48
CA ARG A 73 15.33 -8.12 -2.48
C ARG A 73 14.41 -6.95 -2.85
N VAL A 74 14.36 -5.94 -2.00
CA VAL A 74 13.61 -4.70 -2.26
C VAL A 74 14.39 -3.83 -3.26
N ASP A 75 13.80 -3.56 -4.41
CA ASP A 75 14.38 -2.70 -5.45
C ASP A 75 13.72 -1.30 -5.49
N ALA A 76 12.49 -1.18 -5.01
CA ALA A 76 11.77 0.09 -4.94
C ALA A 76 11.06 0.29 -3.60
N HIS A 77 11.29 1.45 -2.99
CA HIS A 77 10.59 1.92 -1.80
C HIS A 77 10.77 3.42 -1.63
N ILE A 78 9.75 4.12 -1.10
CA ILE A 78 9.85 5.57 -0.84
C ILE A 78 10.85 5.91 0.27
N ASP A 79 11.02 5.01 1.23
CA ASP A 79 12.11 5.09 2.22
C ASP A 79 13.35 4.41 1.66
N PRO A 80 14.43 5.17 1.35
CA PRO A 80 15.66 4.62 0.79
C PRO A 80 16.32 3.54 1.67
N ALA A 81 16.08 3.59 2.99
CA ALA A 81 16.64 2.60 3.93
C ALA A 81 16.07 1.18 3.72
N GLN A 82 14.95 1.05 3.03
CA GLN A 82 14.38 -0.25 2.68
C GLN A 82 14.99 -0.86 1.43
N ILE A 83 15.55 -0.04 0.54
CA ILE A 83 16.11 -0.51 -0.74
C ILE A 83 17.35 -1.38 -0.48
N GLY A 84 17.40 -2.54 -1.11
CA GLY A 84 18.48 -3.52 -0.97
C GLY A 84 18.29 -4.50 0.21
N ARG A 85 17.32 -4.26 1.10
CA ARG A 85 16.97 -5.21 2.18
C ARG A 85 16.23 -6.41 1.62
N ASN A 86 16.19 -7.49 2.38
CA ASN A 86 15.37 -8.65 2.07
C ASN A 86 14.00 -8.49 2.75
N ILE A 87 12.93 -8.41 1.97
CA ILE A 87 11.57 -8.30 2.50
C ILE A 87 11.17 -9.52 3.36
N LEU A 88 11.77 -10.68 3.12
CA LEU A 88 11.51 -11.90 3.89
C LEU A 88 11.96 -11.80 5.36
N ASP A 89 12.83 -10.84 5.67
CA ASP A 89 13.31 -10.55 7.03
C ASP A 89 12.49 -9.42 7.70
N VAL A 90 11.41 -8.95 7.06
CA VAL A 90 10.56 -7.89 7.60
C VAL A 90 9.45 -8.51 8.44
N TYR A 91 9.36 -8.05 9.68
CA TYR A 91 8.31 -8.40 10.64
C TYR A 91 7.53 -7.14 11.01
N ASP A 92 6.25 -7.31 11.30
CA ASP A 92 5.44 -6.23 11.85
C ASP A 92 5.69 -6.06 13.35
N ILE A 93 5.01 -5.08 13.96
CA ILE A 93 5.16 -4.79 15.40
C ILE A 93 4.73 -5.97 16.31
N ASP A 94 3.86 -6.85 15.81
CA ASP A 94 3.35 -8.01 16.53
C ASP A 94 4.20 -9.27 16.28
N GLY A 95 5.30 -9.15 15.53
CA GLY A 95 6.21 -10.24 15.21
C GLY A 95 5.72 -11.16 14.10
N VAL A 96 4.72 -10.75 13.34
CA VAL A 96 4.25 -11.47 12.14
C VAL A 96 5.27 -11.31 11.02
N ALA A 97 5.62 -12.41 10.33
CA ALA A 97 6.53 -12.41 9.20
C ALA A 97 5.90 -11.73 7.96
N LEU A 98 5.74 -10.41 8.04
CA LEU A 98 5.02 -9.59 7.07
C LEU A 98 5.53 -9.78 5.65
N GLY A 99 6.83 -9.77 5.45
CA GLY A 99 7.40 -9.92 4.11
C GLY A 99 7.07 -11.27 3.48
N ARG A 100 7.03 -12.34 4.27
CA ARG A 100 6.64 -13.67 3.79
C ARG A 100 5.16 -13.72 3.42
N GLU A 101 4.30 -13.06 4.20
CA GLU A 101 2.88 -12.94 3.92
C GLU A 101 2.65 -12.20 2.61
N ILE A 102 3.28 -11.05 2.41
CA ILE A 102 3.21 -10.26 1.17
C ILE A 102 3.66 -11.10 -0.03
N MET A 103 4.84 -11.70 0.05
CA MET A 103 5.39 -12.50 -1.06
C MET A 103 4.54 -13.73 -1.37
N GLY A 104 3.98 -14.37 -0.34
CA GLY A 104 3.14 -15.55 -0.49
C GLY A 104 1.73 -15.28 -1.02
N ALA A 105 1.17 -14.11 -0.71
CA ALA A 105 -0.18 -13.73 -1.13
C ALA A 105 -0.26 -13.18 -2.55
N ALA A 106 0.85 -12.66 -3.10
CA ALA A 106 0.86 -12.03 -4.42
C ALA A 106 0.61 -13.02 -5.57
N ARG A 107 -0.26 -12.65 -6.49
CA ARG A 107 -0.62 -13.43 -7.70
C ARG A 107 -0.42 -12.58 -8.95
N GLN A 108 -0.10 -13.23 -10.06
CA GLN A 108 -0.02 -12.56 -11.35
C GLN A 108 -1.43 -12.28 -11.88
N GLY A 109 -1.65 -11.04 -12.34
CA GLY A 109 -2.93 -10.63 -12.93
C GLY A 109 -4.04 -10.35 -11.92
N GLU A 110 -3.77 -10.45 -10.62
CA GLU A 110 -4.71 -10.16 -9.53
C GLU A 110 -4.12 -9.16 -8.55
N PHE A 111 -4.98 -8.33 -7.94
CA PHE A 111 -4.60 -7.46 -6.83
C PHE A 111 -5.15 -8.06 -5.53
N THR A 112 -4.26 -8.64 -4.75
CA THR A 112 -4.59 -9.21 -3.44
C THR A 112 -4.38 -8.16 -2.35
N ALA A 113 -5.30 -8.04 -1.41
CA ALA A 113 -5.16 -7.13 -0.26
C ALA A 113 -4.48 -7.84 0.92
N VAL A 114 -3.51 -7.17 1.53
CA VAL A 114 -2.86 -7.59 2.78
C VAL A 114 -2.97 -6.44 3.79
N GLU A 115 -3.35 -6.74 5.02
CA GLU A 115 -3.50 -5.76 6.11
C GLU A 115 -2.41 -5.96 7.16
N TYR A 116 -1.77 -4.85 7.58
CA TYR A 116 -0.71 -4.87 8.58
C TYR A 116 -0.46 -3.49 9.18
N MET A 117 0.35 -3.45 10.23
CA MET A 117 0.79 -2.21 10.87
C MET A 117 2.10 -1.76 10.25
N TRP A 118 2.14 -0.54 9.74
CA TRP A 118 3.33 0.07 9.13
C TRP A 118 3.36 1.57 9.37
N PRO A 119 4.53 2.18 9.63
CA PRO A 119 4.61 3.63 9.79
C PRO A 119 4.22 4.37 8.52
N ARG A 120 3.48 5.47 8.67
CA ARG A 120 3.26 6.42 7.56
C ARG A 120 4.60 7.03 7.13
N PRO A 121 4.77 7.41 5.85
CA PRO A 121 5.96 8.12 5.38
C PRO A 121 6.31 9.30 6.30
N GLY A 122 7.58 9.40 6.70
CA GLY A 122 8.07 10.46 7.58
C GLY A 122 7.72 10.31 9.07
N THR A 123 7.08 9.21 9.48
CA THR A 123 6.78 8.92 10.89
C THR A 123 7.43 7.61 11.35
N ARG A 124 7.41 7.34 12.65
CA ARG A 124 7.87 6.08 13.25
C ARG A 124 6.74 5.31 13.93
N GLU A 125 5.56 5.91 14.09
CA GLU A 125 4.43 5.28 14.74
C GLU A 125 3.72 4.35 13.76
N PRO A 126 3.51 3.07 14.10
CA PRO A 126 2.74 2.14 13.28
C PRO A 126 1.30 2.61 13.14
N ALA A 127 0.78 2.51 11.91
CA ALA A 127 -0.60 2.79 11.58
C ALA A 127 -1.17 1.63 10.76
N GLN A 128 -2.47 1.40 10.83
CA GLN A 128 -3.12 0.34 10.08
C GLN A 128 -3.08 0.64 8.59
N LYS A 129 -2.48 -0.28 7.83
CA LYS A 129 -2.29 -0.18 6.39
C LYS A 129 -2.97 -1.34 5.67
N VAL A 130 -3.63 -1.03 4.57
CA VAL A 130 -4.14 -2.00 3.60
C VAL A 130 -3.33 -1.84 2.32
N THR A 131 -2.70 -2.90 1.86
CA THR A 131 -1.84 -2.87 0.68
C THR A 131 -2.35 -3.84 -0.38
N PHE A 132 -2.60 -3.34 -1.58
CA PHE A 132 -2.82 -4.18 -2.75
C PHE A 132 -1.47 -4.59 -3.32
N ILE A 133 -1.32 -5.88 -3.59
CA ILE A 133 -0.09 -6.47 -4.13
C ILE A 133 -0.38 -7.31 -5.36
N THR A 134 0.60 -7.42 -6.25
CA THR A 134 0.54 -8.27 -7.44
C THR A 134 1.94 -8.68 -7.87
N ARG A 135 2.02 -9.70 -8.73
CA ARG A 135 3.27 -10.11 -9.38
C ARG A 135 3.36 -9.51 -10.78
N VAL A 136 4.50 -8.89 -11.10
CA VAL A 136 4.78 -8.31 -12.41
C VAL A 136 6.28 -8.24 -12.66
N ALA A 137 6.73 -8.61 -13.86
CA ALA A 137 8.13 -8.47 -14.30
C ALA A 137 9.17 -9.02 -13.29
N GLY A 138 8.94 -10.21 -12.75
CA GLY A 138 9.84 -10.84 -11.78
C GLY A 138 9.86 -10.20 -10.39
N HIS A 139 8.87 -9.35 -10.08
CA HIS A 139 8.71 -8.66 -8.81
C HIS A 139 7.34 -8.91 -8.20
N VAL A 140 7.25 -8.70 -6.90
CA VAL A 140 6.01 -8.39 -6.19
C VAL A 140 5.99 -6.89 -5.96
N CYS A 141 5.02 -6.19 -6.51
CA CYS A 141 4.80 -4.77 -6.32
C CYS A 141 3.53 -4.50 -5.55
N GLY A 142 3.50 -3.42 -4.79
CA GLY A 142 2.33 -3.04 -4.01
C GLY A 142 2.19 -1.55 -3.81
N VAL A 143 0.95 -1.14 -3.55
CA VAL A 143 0.57 0.20 -3.09
C VAL A 143 -0.43 0.05 -1.96
N GLY A 144 -0.17 0.72 -0.85
CA GLY A 144 -1.03 0.67 0.33
C GLY A 144 -1.57 2.04 0.72
N TYR A 145 -2.74 2.02 1.38
CA TYR A 145 -3.34 3.18 2.00
C TYR A 145 -3.52 2.93 3.51
N TYR A 146 -3.62 4.01 4.28
CA TYR A 146 -3.81 3.96 5.73
C TYR A 146 -5.27 4.26 6.10
N ARG A 147 -5.78 3.48 7.03
CA ARG A 147 -7.12 3.69 7.62
C ARG A 147 -7.15 4.87 8.59
#